data_f07d37a4399f871a378f815bcdce45c2
#
_entry.id   f07d37a4399f871a378f815bcdce45c2
#
_cell.length_a   1.000
_cell.length_b   1.000
_cell.length_c   1.000
_cell.angle_alpha   90.00
_cell.angle_beta   90.00
_cell.angle_gamma   90.00
#
_symmetry.space_group_name_H-M   'P 1'
#
loop_
_entity.id
_entity.type
_entity.pdbx_description
1 polymer ?
#
loop_
_entity_poly.entity_id
_entity_poly.type
_entity_poly.pdbx_seq_one_letter_code
_entity_poly.pdbx_strand_id
1 'polypeptide(L)'
;MEWSPISASELEALVELQLSECTLTERETFSQYRIPFRLTAIERFGKYESVFIVAMHRSVAMYFEDVEEGFNLSPLRSDGSIAQPGWQQWSLQEALNNLVLP
;
A
#
# COMPACT_ATOMS: atom_id res chain seq x y z
N MET A 1 -17.11 -10.48 16.57
CA MET A 1 -17.04 -9.35 15.61
C MET A 1 -16.38 -9.84 14.34
N GLU A 2 -17.03 -9.67 13.22
CA GLU A 2 -16.46 -10.11 11.96
C GLU A 2 -15.43 -9.10 11.48
N TRP A 3 -14.30 -9.61 11.04
CA TRP A 3 -13.30 -8.80 10.37
C TRP A 3 -13.80 -8.42 8.98
N SER A 4 -13.59 -7.18 8.58
CA SER A 4 -13.93 -6.74 7.24
C SER A 4 -12.77 -5.96 6.64
N PRO A 5 -12.57 -6.04 5.31
CA PRO A 5 -11.53 -5.26 4.65
C PRO A 5 -11.78 -3.76 4.82
N ILE A 6 -10.71 -2.99 4.80
CA ILE A 6 -10.83 -1.53 4.84
C ILE A 6 -11.54 -1.04 3.58
N SER A 7 -12.42 -0.07 3.74
CA SER A 7 -13.05 0.58 2.58
C SER A 7 -12.12 1.63 1.97
N ALA A 8 -12.42 2.02 0.73
CA ALA A 8 -11.64 3.07 0.06
C ALA A 8 -11.66 4.37 0.86
N SER A 9 -12.82 4.75 1.40
CA SER A 9 -12.92 5.99 2.18
C SER A 9 -12.17 5.92 3.51
N GLU A 10 -12.19 4.76 4.16
CA GLU A 10 -11.42 4.56 5.39
C GLU A 10 -9.90 4.62 5.10
N LEU A 11 -9.47 4.01 4.00
CA LEU A 11 -8.07 4.05 3.60
C LEU A 11 -7.65 5.47 3.22
N GLU A 12 -8.51 6.22 2.53
CA GLU A 12 -8.25 7.61 2.20
C GLU A 12 -7.99 8.43 3.46
N ALA A 13 -8.84 8.26 4.47
CA ALA A 13 -8.68 8.96 5.75
C ALA A 13 -7.37 8.56 6.44
N LEU A 14 -7.03 7.27 6.41
CA LEU A 14 -5.79 6.78 7.00
C LEU A 14 -4.57 7.37 6.28
N VAL A 15 -4.58 7.39 4.96
CA VAL A 15 -3.50 7.97 4.16
C VAL A 15 -3.33 9.45 4.51
N GLU A 16 -4.41 10.22 4.55
CA GLU A 16 -4.32 11.64 4.87
C GLU A 16 -3.80 11.86 6.29
N LEU A 17 -4.24 11.06 7.25
CA LEU A 17 -3.75 11.15 8.62
C LEU A 17 -2.24 10.90 8.68
N GLN A 18 -1.78 9.84 8.02
CA GLN A 18 -0.36 9.49 8.06
C GLN A 18 0.50 10.47 7.25
N LEU A 19 -0.04 11.04 6.17
CA LEU A 19 0.64 12.11 5.44
C LEU A 19 0.87 13.33 6.31
N SER A 20 -0.04 13.64 7.23
CA SER A 20 0.14 14.77 8.14
C SER A 20 1.34 14.57 9.08
N GLU A 21 1.78 13.35 9.27
CA GLU A 21 2.95 13.02 10.09
C GLU A 21 4.26 12.99 9.29
N CYS A 22 4.17 13.10 7.96
CA CYS A 22 5.34 13.09 7.07
C CYS A 22 5.94 14.50 6.97
N THR A 23 7.23 14.55 6.60
CA THR A 23 7.87 15.81 6.26
C THR A 23 7.29 16.36 4.96
N LEU A 24 7.54 17.64 4.69
CA LEU A 24 7.11 18.23 3.43
C LEU A 24 7.69 17.50 2.23
N THR A 25 8.98 17.15 2.28
CA THR A 25 9.65 16.41 1.22
C THR A 25 8.99 15.05 0.99
N GLU A 26 8.66 14.35 2.07
CA GLU A 26 7.98 13.05 1.97
C GLU A 26 6.59 13.18 1.36
N ARG A 27 5.85 14.20 1.75
CA ARG A 27 4.52 14.46 1.16
C ARG A 27 4.61 14.77 -0.33
N GLU A 28 5.60 15.54 -0.73
CA GLU A 28 5.83 15.84 -2.15
C GLU A 28 6.21 14.57 -2.92
N THR A 29 7.05 13.73 -2.35
CA THR A 29 7.45 12.45 -2.96
C THR A 29 6.24 11.53 -3.12
N PHE A 30 5.44 11.39 -2.09
CA PHE A 30 4.23 10.57 -2.18
C PHE A 30 3.27 11.11 -3.23
N SER A 31 3.09 12.41 -3.27
CA SER A 31 2.23 13.07 -4.28
C SER A 31 2.69 12.75 -5.70
N GLN A 32 4.00 12.60 -5.90
CA GLN A 32 4.56 12.25 -7.20
C GLN A 32 4.25 10.80 -7.61
N TYR A 33 4.22 9.88 -6.66
CA TYR A 33 4.07 8.45 -6.96
C TYR A 33 2.68 7.90 -6.65
N ARG A 34 1.84 8.63 -5.92
CA ARG A 34 0.52 8.17 -5.59
C ARG A 34 -0.34 7.97 -6.84
N ILE A 35 -1.21 6.95 -6.78
CA ILE A 35 -2.18 6.69 -7.85
C ILE A 35 -3.58 6.67 -7.24
N PRO A 36 -4.63 6.86 -8.06
CA PRO A 36 -5.98 6.56 -7.58
C PRO A 36 -5.99 5.11 -7.08
N PHE A 37 -6.66 4.89 -5.96
CA PHE A 37 -6.67 3.55 -5.35
C PHE A 37 -7.13 2.52 -6.35
N ARG A 38 -6.37 1.43 -6.46
CA ARG A 38 -6.66 0.34 -7.39
C ARG A 38 -6.66 -0.98 -6.65
N LEU A 39 -7.76 -1.73 -6.74
CA LEU A 39 -7.82 -3.07 -6.16
C LEU A 39 -7.00 -4.03 -7.00
N THR A 40 -6.27 -4.89 -6.33
CA THR A 40 -5.55 -5.99 -6.97
C THR A 40 -5.63 -7.23 -6.09
N ALA A 41 -5.35 -8.38 -6.69
CA ALA A 41 -5.38 -9.65 -5.99
C ALA A 41 -4.06 -9.92 -5.26
N ILE A 42 -4.18 -10.52 -4.09
CA ILE A 42 -3.04 -11.02 -3.33
C ILE A 42 -3.37 -12.45 -2.90
N GLU A 43 -2.42 -13.35 -3.04
CA GLU A 43 -2.59 -14.73 -2.62
C GLU A 43 -1.90 -14.95 -1.28
N ARG A 44 -2.66 -15.53 -0.33
CA ARG A 44 -2.15 -15.87 0.98
C ARG A 44 -2.65 -17.24 1.38
N PHE A 45 -1.74 -18.15 1.67
CA PHE A 45 -2.10 -19.50 2.13
C PHE A 45 -3.13 -20.18 1.22
N GLY A 46 -2.95 -20.02 -0.10
CA GLY A 46 -3.85 -20.61 -1.09
C GLY A 46 -5.17 -19.89 -1.27
N LYS A 47 -5.36 -18.76 -0.61
CA LYS A 47 -6.57 -17.94 -0.75
C LYS A 47 -6.25 -16.63 -1.45
N TYR A 48 -7.20 -16.14 -2.22
CA TYR A 48 -7.07 -14.84 -2.89
C TYR A 48 -7.91 -13.80 -2.15
N GLU A 49 -7.31 -12.65 -1.93
CA GLU A 49 -7.97 -11.50 -1.33
C GLU A 49 -7.69 -10.29 -2.20
N SER A 50 -8.38 -9.19 -1.94
CA SER A 50 -8.13 -7.93 -2.66
C SER A 50 -7.49 -6.93 -1.71
N VAL A 51 -6.51 -6.20 -2.23
CA VAL A 51 -5.86 -5.11 -1.50
C VAL A 51 -5.84 -3.87 -2.38
N PHE A 52 -5.71 -2.68 -1.75
CA PHE A 52 -5.61 -1.43 -2.50
C PHE A 52 -4.15 -1.06 -2.71
N ILE A 53 -3.80 -0.80 -3.98
CA ILE A 53 -2.53 -0.15 -4.32
C ILE A 53 -2.74 1.35 -4.19
N VAL A 54 -1.82 2.02 -3.50
CA VAL A 54 -1.93 3.47 -3.24
C VAL A 54 -0.85 4.28 -3.97
N ALA A 55 0.26 3.65 -4.35
CA ALA A 55 1.36 4.32 -5.04
C ALA A 55 2.16 3.31 -5.87
N MET A 56 2.86 3.81 -6.88
CA MET A 56 3.71 3.00 -7.76
C MET A 56 5.02 3.73 -8.03
N HIS A 57 6.12 2.99 -8.00
CA HIS A 57 7.44 3.51 -8.37
C HIS A 57 8.26 2.38 -8.99
N ARG A 58 8.70 2.54 -10.23
CA ARG A 58 9.56 1.56 -10.93
C ARG A 58 9.01 0.14 -10.90
N SER A 59 7.74 -0.03 -11.19
CA SER A 59 7.07 -1.35 -11.19
C SER A 59 6.89 -1.96 -9.80
N VAL A 60 7.18 -1.22 -8.74
CA VAL A 60 6.92 -1.65 -7.36
C VAL A 60 5.68 -0.93 -6.86
N ALA A 61 4.74 -1.70 -6.34
CA ALA A 61 3.49 -1.17 -5.80
C ALA A 61 3.60 -1.02 -4.28
N MET A 62 3.09 0.11 -3.76
CA MET A 62 2.82 0.25 -2.34
C MET A 62 1.33 -0.07 -2.14
N TYR A 63 1.04 -1.03 -1.29
CA TYR A 63 -0.32 -1.46 -1.04
C TYR A 63 -0.60 -1.54 0.46
N PHE A 64 -1.89 -1.45 0.82
CA PHE A 64 -2.29 -1.57 2.21
C PHE A 64 -2.66 -3.00 2.53
N GLU A 65 -2.05 -3.54 3.59
CA GLU A 65 -2.30 -4.90 4.06
C GLU A 65 -3.30 -4.87 5.21
N ASP A 66 -4.53 -5.30 4.92
CA ASP A 66 -5.62 -5.24 5.90
C ASP A 66 -5.40 -6.11 7.13
N VAL A 67 -4.82 -7.29 6.93
CA VAL A 67 -4.65 -8.24 8.02
C VAL A 67 -3.61 -7.74 9.01
N GLU A 68 -2.48 -7.23 8.50
CA GLU A 68 -1.40 -6.71 9.33
C GLU A 68 -1.57 -5.23 9.67
N GLU A 69 -2.56 -4.58 9.05
CA GLU A 69 -2.85 -3.15 9.25
C GLU A 69 -1.63 -2.27 8.98
N GLY A 70 -0.96 -2.52 7.87
CA GLY A 70 0.23 -1.76 7.49
C GLY A 70 0.43 -1.71 6.00
N PHE A 71 1.34 -0.82 5.57
CA PHE A 71 1.71 -0.70 4.17
C PHE A 71 2.85 -1.65 3.85
N ASN A 72 2.85 -2.16 2.63
CA ASN A 72 3.85 -3.09 2.13
C ASN A 72 4.21 -2.74 0.70
N LEU A 73 5.33 -3.26 0.23
CA LEU A 73 5.82 -3.05 -1.12
C LEU A 73 5.94 -4.40 -1.83
N SER A 74 5.61 -4.42 -3.11
CA SER A 74 5.76 -5.63 -3.93
C SER A 74 5.84 -5.27 -5.40
N PRO A 75 6.68 -5.97 -6.19
CA PRO A 75 6.50 -5.97 -7.63
C PRO A 75 5.13 -6.54 -7.97
N LEU A 76 4.64 -6.24 -9.15
CA LEU A 76 3.38 -6.81 -9.64
C LEU A 76 3.69 -7.92 -10.65
N ARG A 77 2.83 -8.94 -10.66
CA ARG A 77 2.84 -9.96 -11.72
C ARG A 77 2.29 -9.33 -13.00
N SER A 78 2.45 -10.05 -14.12
CA SER A 78 1.97 -9.55 -15.41
C SER A 78 0.46 -9.28 -15.43
N ASP A 79 -0.31 -9.97 -14.57
CA ASP A 79 -1.74 -9.75 -14.45
C ASP A 79 -2.10 -8.59 -13.49
N GLY A 80 -1.10 -7.93 -12.91
CA GLY A 80 -1.31 -6.82 -11.98
C GLY A 80 -1.49 -7.23 -10.53
N SER A 81 -1.39 -8.52 -10.21
CA SER A 81 -1.52 -8.99 -8.84
C SER A 81 -0.20 -8.83 -8.07
N ILE A 82 -0.29 -8.90 -6.74
CA ILE A 82 0.85 -8.78 -5.86
C ILE A 82 1.76 -10.00 -6.02
N ALA A 83 3.01 -9.78 -6.39
CA ALA A 83 3.96 -10.88 -6.65
C ALA A 83 4.59 -11.41 -5.36
N GLN A 84 4.83 -10.55 -4.39
CA GLN A 84 5.53 -10.90 -3.14
C GLN A 84 4.76 -10.36 -1.94
N PRO A 85 3.74 -11.11 -1.47
CA PRO A 85 3.00 -10.68 -0.28
C PRO A 85 3.93 -10.47 0.91
N GLY A 86 3.76 -9.32 1.59
CA GLY A 86 4.59 -8.96 2.73
C GLY A 86 3.80 -9.01 4.03
N TRP A 87 4.53 -8.93 5.11
CA TRP A 87 3.98 -9.03 6.46
C TRP A 87 4.30 -7.79 7.29
N GLN A 88 4.78 -6.72 6.64
CA GLN A 88 5.18 -5.53 7.34
C GLN A 88 3.98 -4.78 7.88
N GLN A 89 4.19 -4.11 9.01
CA GLN A 89 3.22 -3.18 9.56
C GLN A 89 3.75 -1.76 9.42
N TRP A 90 4.32 -1.46 8.26
CA TRP A 90 4.91 -0.15 8.02
C TRP A 90 3.87 0.95 8.01
N SER A 91 4.24 2.11 8.59
CA SER A 91 3.51 3.34 8.33
C SER A 91 3.70 3.74 6.87
N LEU A 92 2.87 4.68 6.41
CA LEU A 92 3.04 5.25 5.07
C LEU A 92 4.45 5.82 4.90
N GLN A 93 4.97 6.51 5.92
CA GLN A 93 6.30 7.10 5.89
C GLN A 93 7.38 6.03 5.72
N GLU A 94 7.31 4.96 6.47
CA GLU A 94 8.29 3.87 6.39
C GLU A 94 8.24 3.19 5.01
N ALA A 95 7.03 2.90 4.52
CA ALA A 95 6.86 2.28 3.22
C ALA A 95 7.36 3.20 2.10
N LEU A 96 7.04 4.49 2.18
CA LEU A 96 7.48 5.47 1.19
C LEU A 96 9.01 5.55 1.14
N ASN A 97 9.66 5.62 2.29
CA ASN A 97 11.11 5.70 2.33
C ASN A 97 11.79 4.45 1.78
N ASN A 98 11.16 3.29 1.94
CA ASN A 98 11.65 2.06 1.32
C ASN A 98 11.36 1.99 -0.18
N LEU A 99 10.22 2.53 -0.61
CA LEU A 99 9.82 2.54 -2.01
C LEU A 99 10.82 3.30 -2.89
N VAL A 100 11.34 4.42 -2.38
CA VAL A 100 12.22 5.31 -3.16
C VAL A 100 13.69 5.04 -2.92
N LEU A 101 14.05 4.01 -2.19
CA LEU A 101 15.46 3.62 -2.04
C LEU A 101 16.04 3.26 -3.41
N PRO A 102 17.30 3.67 -3.67
CA PRO A 102 17.95 3.34 -4.94
C PRO A 102 18.23 1.85 -5.11
#